data_bc58c634a893caf9d783b455d11f641b
#
_entry.id   bc58c634a893caf9d783b455d11f641b
#
_cell.length_a   1.000
_cell.length_b   1.000
_cell.length_c   1.000
_cell.angle_alpha   90.00
_cell.angle_beta   90.00
_cell.angle_gamma   90.00
#
_symmetry.space_group_name_H-M   'P 1'
#
loop_
_entity.id
_entity.type
_entity.pdbx_description
1 polymer ?
#
loop_
_entity_poly.entity_id
_entity_poly.type
_entity_poly.pdbx_seq_one_letter_code
_entity_poly.pdbx_strand_id
1 'polypeptide(L)'
;MTIPGFLRIQADGVLLSVKLQPRASVNEIGEALGNELRIKVTAPPVDAAANEALIKVLAQQLNCPRNRVDLVRGHTSRHKTVKLYGLTPEDVAAKLGNA
;
A
#
# COMPACT_ATOMS: atom_id res chain seq x y z
N MET A 1 -18.01 2.34 -12.50
CA MET A 1 -16.95 3.10 -11.80
C MET A 1 -15.61 2.51 -12.14
N THR A 2 -14.63 3.36 -12.44
CA THR A 2 -13.30 2.90 -12.80
C THR A 2 -12.47 2.63 -11.56
N ILE A 3 -11.81 1.48 -11.52
CA ILE A 3 -10.91 1.13 -10.43
C ILE A 3 -9.53 1.71 -10.74
N PRO A 4 -8.84 2.35 -9.76
CA PRO A 4 -7.49 2.85 -10.01
C PRO A 4 -6.55 1.75 -10.50
N GLY A 5 -5.61 2.10 -11.36
CA GLY A 5 -4.69 1.14 -11.97
C GLY A 5 -3.77 0.43 -10.97
N PHE A 6 -3.60 0.99 -9.77
CA PHE A 6 -2.78 0.37 -8.73
C PHE A 6 -3.54 -0.70 -7.91
N LEU A 7 -4.82 -0.93 -8.20
CA LEU A 7 -5.62 -1.95 -7.52
C LEU A 7 -6.03 -3.06 -8.47
N ARG A 8 -6.06 -4.29 -7.95
CA ARG A 8 -6.61 -5.45 -8.65
C ARG A 8 -7.54 -6.20 -7.73
N ILE A 9 -8.69 -6.63 -8.27
CA ILE A 9 -9.70 -7.35 -7.51
C ILE A 9 -9.27 -8.78 -7.30
N GLN A 10 -9.42 -9.27 -6.06
CA GLN A 10 -9.21 -10.67 -5.69
C GLN A 10 -10.48 -11.20 -5.05
N ALA A 11 -10.61 -12.52 -4.96
CA ALA A 11 -11.80 -13.16 -4.39
C ALA A 11 -12.05 -12.76 -2.94
N ASP A 12 -10.99 -12.56 -2.16
CA ASP A 12 -11.06 -12.27 -0.72
C ASP A 12 -10.50 -10.90 -0.34
N GLY A 13 -10.33 -10.01 -1.32
CA GLY A 13 -9.80 -8.68 -1.07
C GLY A 13 -9.28 -8.01 -2.33
N VAL A 14 -8.27 -7.16 -2.18
CA VAL A 14 -7.64 -6.45 -3.29
C VAL A 14 -6.14 -6.55 -3.21
N LEU A 15 -5.49 -6.53 -4.36
CA LEU A 15 -4.04 -6.34 -4.46
C LEU A 15 -3.74 -4.88 -4.73
N LEU A 16 -2.81 -4.33 -3.97
CA LEU A 16 -2.36 -2.94 -4.10
C LEU A 16 -0.90 -2.96 -4.56
N SER A 17 -0.63 -2.31 -5.69
CA SER A 17 0.73 -2.13 -6.20
C SER A 17 1.30 -0.83 -5.65
N VAL A 18 2.47 -0.91 -5.01
CA VAL A 18 3.09 0.20 -4.29
C VAL A 18 4.51 0.41 -4.76
N LYS A 19 4.89 1.68 -4.94
CA LYS A 19 6.30 2.05 -5.00
C LYS A 19 6.65 2.74 -3.69
N LEU A 20 7.52 2.11 -2.90
CA LEU A 20 7.89 2.60 -1.58
C LEU A 20 9.09 3.55 -1.66
N GLN A 21 9.02 4.68 -0.97
CA GLN A 21 10.12 5.61 -0.82
C GLN A 21 10.51 5.69 0.66
N PRO A 22 11.59 5.02 1.06
CA PRO A 22 12.09 5.11 2.44
C PRO A 22 12.85 6.42 2.67
N ARG A 23 13.22 6.67 3.92
CA ARG A 23 13.95 7.88 4.35
C ARG A 23 13.24 9.18 3.98
N ALA A 24 11.93 9.15 3.90
CA ALA A 24 11.17 10.38 3.69
C ALA A 24 11.08 11.17 4.99
N SER A 25 10.70 12.43 4.89
CA SER A 25 10.51 13.27 6.07
C SER A 25 9.21 12.96 6.81
N VAL A 26 8.24 12.34 6.15
CA VAL A 26 6.96 11.96 6.74
C VAL A 26 6.50 10.62 6.17
N ASN A 27 5.62 9.97 6.93
CA ASN A 27 4.88 8.80 6.43
C ASN A 27 3.64 9.32 5.73
N GLU A 28 3.49 9.01 4.44
CA GLU A 28 2.46 9.66 3.63
C GLU A 28 2.08 8.80 2.44
N ILE A 29 0.78 8.74 2.14
CA ILE A 29 0.28 8.21 0.88
C ILE A 29 0.47 9.30 -0.17
N GLY A 30 1.27 9.01 -1.18
CA GLY A 30 1.53 9.95 -2.27
C GLY A 30 0.58 9.76 -3.43
N GLU A 31 1.01 10.22 -4.59
CA GLU A 31 0.23 10.14 -5.81
C GLU A 31 0.46 8.81 -6.53
N ALA A 32 -0.53 8.41 -7.32
CA ALA A 32 -0.37 7.30 -8.24
C ALA A 32 0.53 7.71 -9.40
N LEU A 33 1.43 6.81 -9.79
CA LEU A 33 2.28 7.00 -10.95
C LEU A 33 2.26 5.70 -11.74
N GLY A 34 1.67 5.73 -12.94
CA GLY A 34 1.43 4.51 -13.69
C GLY A 34 0.49 3.60 -12.93
N ASN A 35 0.88 2.35 -12.78
CA ASN A 35 0.09 1.34 -12.08
C ASN A 35 0.53 1.13 -10.64
N GLU A 36 1.18 2.11 -10.04
CA GLU A 36 1.64 2.01 -8.65
C GLU A 36 1.23 3.24 -7.86
N LEU A 37 0.88 3.03 -6.59
CA LEU A 37 0.65 4.09 -5.64
C LEU A 37 1.96 4.36 -4.90
N ARG A 38 2.42 5.59 -4.92
CA ARG A 38 3.64 5.97 -4.22
C ARG A 38 3.34 6.17 -2.74
N ILE A 39 4.13 5.51 -1.89
CA ILE A 39 3.98 5.64 -0.45
C ILE A 39 5.34 5.99 0.15
N LYS A 40 5.37 7.03 0.96
CA LYS A 40 6.59 7.50 1.65
C LYS A 40 6.58 6.99 3.08
N VAL A 41 7.73 6.52 3.54
CA VAL A 41 7.92 6.14 4.94
C VAL A 41 9.21 6.75 5.47
N THR A 42 9.21 7.08 6.76
CA THR A 42 10.40 7.64 7.41
C THR A 42 11.43 6.57 7.75
N ALA A 43 11.02 5.30 7.72
CA ALA A 43 11.89 4.18 8.05
C ALA A 43 13.11 4.13 7.12
N PRO A 44 14.25 3.61 7.59
CA PRO A 44 15.43 3.43 6.76
C PRO A 44 15.20 2.36 5.68
N PRO A 45 16.02 2.33 4.61
CA PRO A 45 15.87 1.36 3.53
C PRO A 45 16.42 -0.02 3.91
N VAL A 46 16.08 -0.48 5.07
CA VAL A 46 16.34 -1.83 5.56
C VAL A 46 15.04 -2.61 5.37
N ASP A 47 15.09 -3.74 4.69
CA ASP A 47 13.89 -4.44 4.23
C ASP A 47 12.85 -4.64 5.33
N ALA A 48 13.25 -5.19 6.46
CA ALA A 48 12.32 -5.45 7.55
C ALA A 48 11.67 -4.16 8.08
N ALA A 49 12.46 -3.11 8.27
CA ALA A 49 11.95 -1.84 8.79
C ALA A 49 11.05 -1.16 7.79
N ALA A 50 11.42 -1.15 6.52
CA ALA A 50 10.63 -0.52 5.46
C ALA A 50 9.32 -1.25 5.23
N ASN A 51 9.34 -2.59 5.22
CA ASN A 51 8.13 -3.40 5.05
C ASN A 51 7.17 -3.21 6.21
N GLU A 52 7.68 -3.19 7.42
CA GLU A 52 6.87 -2.97 8.62
C GLU A 52 6.22 -1.59 8.61
N ALA A 53 6.98 -0.57 8.22
CA ALA A 53 6.47 0.79 8.12
C ALA A 53 5.36 0.89 7.08
N LEU A 54 5.51 0.23 5.94
CA LEU A 54 4.48 0.21 4.91
C LEU A 54 3.19 -0.40 5.42
N ILE A 55 3.28 -1.55 6.07
CA ILE A 55 2.09 -2.23 6.62
C ILE A 55 1.39 -1.33 7.64
N LYS A 56 2.16 -0.69 8.51
CA LYS A 56 1.62 0.19 9.54
C LYS A 56 0.90 1.40 8.94
N VAL A 57 1.52 2.05 7.95
CA VAL A 57 0.92 3.21 7.29
C VAL A 57 -0.39 2.82 6.62
N LEU A 58 -0.41 1.69 5.91
CA LEU A 58 -1.60 1.22 5.22
C LEU A 58 -2.72 0.88 6.21
N ALA A 59 -2.41 0.16 7.27
CA ALA A 59 -3.41 -0.20 8.28
C ALA A 59 -4.03 1.05 8.92
N GLN A 60 -3.23 2.06 9.20
CA GLN A 60 -3.71 3.32 9.76
C GLN A 60 -4.59 4.08 8.77
N GLN A 61 -4.14 4.22 7.53
CA GLN A 61 -4.87 4.96 6.51
C GLN A 61 -6.19 4.26 6.14
N LEU A 62 -6.19 2.94 6.14
CA LEU A 62 -7.38 2.15 5.82
C LEU A 62 -8.28 1.93 7.04
N ASN A 63 -7.80 2.33 8.21
CA ASN A 63 -8.53 2.14 9.47
C ASN A 63 -8.93 0.67 9.66
N CYS A 64 -7.97 -0.22 9.47
CA CYS A 64 -8.20 -1.65 9.61
C CYS A 64 -7.08 -2.30 10.43
N PRO A 65 -7.31 -3.50 10.98
CA PRO A 65 -6.28 -4.23 11.71
C PRO A 65 -5.10 -4.60 10.80
N ARG A 66 -3.91 -4.67 11.37
CA ARG A 66 -2.69 -5.05 10.64
C ARG A 66 -2.80 -6.40 9.95
N ASN A 67 -3.52 -7.33 10.54
CA ASN A 67 -3.64 -8.67 9.98
C ASN A 67 -4.45 -8.72 8.68
N ARG A 68 -5.05 -7.60 8.27
CA ARG A 68 -5.69 -7.49 6.97
C ARG A 68 -4.76 -6.98 5.89
N VAL A 69 -3.54 -6.59 6.26
CA VAL A 69 -2.54 -6.05 5.35
C VAL A 69 -1.38 -7.02 5.25
N ASP A 70 -1.18 -7.62 4.08
CA ASP A 70 -0.17 -8.65 3.88
C ASP A 70 0.73 -8.31 2.70
N LEU A 71 2.03 -8.21 2.95
CA LEU A 71 3.02 -8.00 1.89
C LEU A 71 3.26 -9.34 1.18
N VAL A 72 2.81 -9.45 -0.07
CA VAL A 72 2.86 -10.72 -0.79
C VAL A 72 3.97 -10.78 -1.84
N ARG A 73 4.55 -9.64 -2.22
CA ARG A 73 5.60 -9.59 -3.23
C ARG A 73 6.47 -8.35 -3.04
N GLY A 74 7.75 -8.46 -3.41
CA GLY A 74 8.66 -7.32 -3.38
C GLY A 74 9.27 -7.05 -2.01
N HIS A 75 9.52 -8.09 -1.21
CA HIS A 75 10.06 -7.95 0.14
C HIS A 75 11.40 -7.22 0.17
N THR A 76 12.20 -7.34 -0.89
CA THR A 76 13.52 -6.70 -0.99
C THR A 76 13.58 -5.65 -2.08
N SER A 77 12.43 -5.21 -2.57
CA SER A 77 12.31 -4.26 -3.67
C SER A 77 11.53 -3.02 -3.21
N ARG A 78 11.70 -1.90 -3.92
CA ARG A 78 10.84 -0.72 -3.72
C ARG A 78 9.49 -0.91 -4.39
N HIS A 79 9.38 -1.83 -5.35
CA HIS A 79 8.12 -2.20 -5.99
C HIS A 79 7.51 -3.35 -5.22
N LYS A 80 6.41 -3.11 -4.54
CA LYS A 80 5.81 -4.07 -3.63
C LYS A 80 4.35 -4.33 -4.00
N THR A 81 3.88 -5.52 -3.70
CA THR A 81 2.47 -5.87 -3.82
C THR A 81 1.95 -6.23 -2.45
N VAL A 82 0.86 -5.59 -2.05
CA VAL A 82 0.23 -5.79 -0.75
C VAL A 82 -1.17 -6.32 -0.98
N LYS A 83 -1.55 -7.37 -0.27
CA LYS A 83 -2.91 -7.87 -0.29
C LYS A 83 -3.69 -7.30 0.90
N LEU A 84 -4.88 -6.79 0.60
CA LEU A 84 -5.77 -6.18 1.58
C LEU A 84 -7.00 -7.06 1.71
N TYR A 85 -7.08 -7.83 2.78
CA TYR A 85 -8.14 -8.80 2.98
C TYR A 85 -9.42 -8.14 3.45
N GLY A 86 -10.55 -8.57 2.89
CA GLY A 86 -11.86 -8.14 3.34
C GLY A 86 -12.22 -6.70 3.01
N LEU A 87 -11.44 -6.05 2.13
CA LEU A 87 -11.71 -4.69 1.67
C LEU A 87 -12.10 -4.71 0.21
N THR A 88 -12.97 -3.78 -0.18
CA THR A 88 -13.36 -3.61 -1.58
C THR A 88 -12.48 -2.58 -2.25
N PRO A 89 -12.35 -2.61 -3.60
CA PRO A 89 -11.62 -1.56 -4.32
C PRO A 89 -12.15 -0.16 -4.01
N GLU A 90 -13.46 -0.02 -3.86
CA GLU A 90 -14.09 1.26 -3.54
C GLU A 90 -13.66 1.78 -2.17
N ASP A 91 -13.62 0.91 -1.16
CA ASP A 91 -13.16 1.28 0.17
C ASP A 91 -11.70 1.75 0.15
N VAL A 92 -10.86 1.01 -0.55
CA VAL A 92 -9.44 1.34 -0.63
C VAL A 92 -9.23 2.65 -1.38
N ALA A 93 -9.88 2.82 -2.52
CA ALA A 93 -9.77 4.05 -3.30
C ALA A 93 -10.24 5.26 -2.50
N ALA A 94 -11.34 5.12 -1.76
CA ALA A 94 -11.87 6.22 -0.95
C ALA A 94 -10.90 6.66 0.14
N LYS A 95 -10.16 5.72 0.73
CA LYS A 95 -9.26 6.02 1.86
C LYS A 95 -7.84 6.35 1.44
N LEU A 96 -7.36 5.81 0.32
CA LEU A 96 -6.00 6.07 -0.17
C LEU A 96 -5.97 7.14 -1.26
N GLY A 97 -7.12 7.63 -1.68
CA GLY A 97 -7.23 8.53 -2.81
C GLY A 97 -7.32 7.75 -4.11
N ASN A 98 -8.07 8.27 -5.07
CA ASN A 98 -8.17 7.68 -6.40
C ASN A 98 -7.72 8.72 -7.41
N ALA A 99 -6.47 9.04 -7.28
CA ALA A 99 -5.83 9.99 -8.16
C ALA A 99 -5.89 9.54 -9.61
#